data_dd868ce869165a5345cd17eb4f281a98
#
_entry.id   dd868ce869165a5345cd17eb4f281a98
#
_cell.length_a   1.000
_cell.length_b   1.000
_cell.length_c   1.000
_cell.angle_alpha   90.00
_cell.angle_beta   90.00
_cell.angle_gamma   90.00
#
_symmetry.space_group_name_H-M   'P 1'
#
loop_
_entity.id
_entity.type
_entity.pdbx_description
1 polymer ?
#
loop_
_entity_poly.entity_id
_entity_poly.type
_entity_poly.pdbx_seq_one_letter_code
_entity_poly.pdbx_strand_id
1 'polypeptide(L)'
;MKTKLLLAGAATASLLLSGCATDGNTAQGSIMPAVFGHTKTVSVVDSSERIKLDTKVTLSDIIAFAENLTNKMLASPVIANAKKPPRIVVGTLRQNTHDENLRVQDIQDRIQEVLFNSGAVRVLDSSATSFDYIMRAEITDIVSRAADGQKLVDYTMKIKLFTIDGELKGQWSDDLSLFKSR
;
A
#
# COMPACT_ATOMS: atom_id res chain seq x y z
N MET A 1 4.92 18.56 -55.03
CA MET A 1 5.50 19.92 -54.83
C MET A 1 6.00 19.93 -53.39
N LYS A 2 7.29 19.70 -53.17
CA LYS A 2 8.35 20.69 -52.89
C LYS A 2 7.89 21.63 -51.78
N THR A 3 8.46 21.61 -50.57
CA THR A 3 9.74 22.24 -50.29
C THR A 3 10.33 21.75 -48.98
N LYS A 4 11.61 21.42 -49.02
CA LYS A 4 12.55 21.26 -47.90
C LYS A 4 12.87 22.62 -47.28
N LEU A 5 13.08 22.72 -45.98
CA LEU A 5 14.05 23.68 -45.45
C LEU A 5 14.79 23.10 -44.26
N LEU A 6 16.07 22.89 -44.49
CA LEU A 6 17.15 22.70 -43.52
C LEU A 6 17.49 24.06 -42.91
N LEU A 7 17.75 24.11 -41.61
CA LEU A 7 18.79 25.02 -41.08
C LEU A 7 19.45 24.39 -39.84
N ALA A 8 20.74 24.27 -40.00
CA ALA A 8 21.72 23.90 -38.99
C ALA A 8 22.07 25.11 -38.11
N GLY A 9 22.48 24.84 -36.89
CA GLY A 9 23.04 25.87 -36.02
C GLY A 9 23.73 25.20 -34.82
N ALA A 10 25.04 25.06 -34.95
CA ALA A 10 25.97 24.61 -33.92
C ALA A 10 26.30 25.76 -32.96
N ALA A 11 26.60 25.43 -31.70
CA ALA A 11 27.66 26.08 -30.89
C ALA A 11 27.65 25.49 -29.47
N THR A 12 28.55 24.66 -29.19
CA THR A 12 29.66 24.58 -28.21
C THR A 12 29.59 25.55 -27.03
N ALA A 13 29.63 25.00 -25.80
CA ALA A 13 30.40 25.55 -24.69
C ALA A 13 30.65 24.47 -23.64
N SER A 14 31.87 23.99 -23.68
CA SER A 14 32.52 23.22 -22.62
C SER A 14 32.83 24.12 -21.43
N LEU A 15 32.51 23.74 -20.23
CA LEU A 15 33.10 24.26 -19.01
C LEU A 15 33.45 23.11 -18.07
N LEU A 16 34.71 22.78 -18.15
CA LEU A 16 35.44 21.99 -17.15
C LEU A 16 35.66 22.89 -15.93
N LEU A 17 35.20 22.46 -14.78
CA LEU A 17 35.73 22.91 -13.50
C LEU A 17 36.17 21.68 -12.71
N SER A 18 37.45 21.45 -12.79
CA SER A 18 38.25 20.69 -11.84
C SER A 18 38.39 21.51 -10.56
N GLY A 19 38.18 20.88 -9.43
CA GLY A 19 38.34 21.47 -8.12
C GLY A 19 38.51 20.40 -7.09
N CYS A 20 39.76 20.00 -6.92
CA CYS A 20 40.59 19.82 -5.75
C CYS A 20 40.11 18.85 -4.67
N ALA A 21 40.76 17.72 -4.68
CA ALA A 21 41.06 16.95 -3.49
C ALA A 21 41.92 17.81 -2.52
N THR A 22 41.52 17.82 -1.27
CA THR A 22 42.40 18.17 -0.17
C THR A 22 42.34 17.05 0.86
N ASP A 23 43.38 16.21 0.78
CA ASP A 23 43.84 15.44 1.91
C ASP A 23 44.29 16.40 3.00
N GLY A 24 43.78 16.21 4.19
CA GLY A 24 44.17 16.97 5.36
C GLY A 24 44.08 16.09 6.59
N ASN A 25 45.04 15.19 6.68
CA ASN A 25 45.36 14.50 7.91
C ASN A 25 46.05 15.49 8.87
N THR A 26 45.45 15.77 10.00
CA THR A 26 46.23 16.08 11.22
C THR A 26 45.40 15.78 12.47
N ALA A 27 46.06 15.02 13.24
CA ALA A 27 45.75 14.46 14.52
C ALA A 27 45.52 15.47 15.65
N GLN A 28 44.94 14.92 16.67
CA GLN A 28 45.17 15.16 18.11
C GLN A 28 44.15 15.95 18.87
N GLY A 29 43.45 15.17 19.68
CA GLY A 29 43.29 15.55 21.07
C GLY A 29 41.96 16.11 21.50
N SER A 30 41.04 15.24 21.85
CA SER A 30 40.33 15.44 23.11
C SER A 30 39.49 14.20 23.44
N ILE A 31 39.89 13.54 24.47
CA ILE A 31 39.17 12.51 25.19
C ILE A 31 38.00 13.18 25.89
N MET A 32 36.81 13.02 25.32
CA MET A 32 35.57 13.16 26.06
C MET A 32 34.74 11.90 25.83
N PRO A 33 34.31 11.17 26.84
CA PRO A 33 33.42 10.06 26.67
C PRO A 33 32.05 10.64 26.28
N ALA A 34 31.66 10.51 25.03
CA ALA A 34 30.31 10.76 24.60
C ALA A 34 29.40 9.62 25.12
N VAL A 35 29.01 9.80 26.35
CA VAL A 35 27.83 9.15 26.92
C VAL A 35 26.64 9.84 26.27
N PHE A 36 25.69 9.02 25.81
CA PHE A 36 24.38 9.37 25.26
C PHE A 36 24.33 9.74 23.78
N GLY A 37 23.70 8.85 23.07
CA GLY A 37 23.14 9.13 21.78
C GLY A 37 23.04 7.91 20.90
N HIS A 38 22.20 6.93 21.24
CA HIS A 38 21.64 6.08 20.22
C HIS A 38 20.76 6.95 19.34
N THR A 39 21.34 7.62 18.38
CA THR A 39 20.60 8.17 17.26
C THR A 39 20.05 6.98 16.48
N LYS A 40 18.80 6.62 16.78
CA LYS A 40 18.02 5.76 15.89
C LYS A 40 17.90 6.51 14.59
N THR A 41 18.75 6.16 13.64
CA THR A 41 18.62 6.61 12.26
C THR A 41 17.33 5.98 11.73
N VAL A 42 16.27 6.74 11.66
CA VAL A 42 15.06 6.33 10.97
C VAL A 42 15.37 6.42 9.49
N SER A 43 15.84 5.34 8.90
CA SER A 43 15.90 5.24 7.45
C SER A 43 14.49 4.95 6.95
N VAL A 44 13.97 5.83 6.10
CA VAL A 44 12.73 5.58 5.36
C VAL A 44 13.07 4.48 4.34
N VAL A 45 12.74 3.26 4.67
CA VAL A 45 12.85 2.12 3.74
C VAL A 45 11.63 2.17 2.83
N ASP A 46 11.86 2.05 1.54
CA ASP A 46 10.83 2.03 0.52
C ASP A 46 9.78 0.95 0.83
N SER A 47 8.51 1.25 0.56
CA SER A 47 7.35 0.44 0.97
C SER A 47 7.34 -0.98 0.38
N SER A 48 8.14 -1.24 -0.64
CA SER A 48 8.29 -2.56 -1.27
C SER A 48 9.26 -3.51 -0.56
N GLU A 49 10.13 -2.99 0.34
CA GLU A 49 11.14 -3.78 1.06
C GLU A 49 11.00 -3.73 2.58
N ARG A 50 9.85 -3.34 3.10
CA ARG A 50 9.63 -3.29 4.55
C ARG A 50 9.45 -4.69 5.11
N ILE A 51 10.56 -5.36 5.38
CA ILE A 51 10.59 -6.38 6.42
C ILE A 51 10.44 -5.61 7.75
N LYS A 52 9.20 -5.43 8.19
CA LYS A 52 8.93 -4.78 9.48
C LYS A 52 9.22 -5.77 10.59
N LEU A 53 10.38 -5.63 11.18
CA LEU A 53 10.78 -6.26 12.44
C LEU A 53 10.06 -5.56 13.61
N ASP A 54 8.74 -5.54 13.63
CA ASP A 54 8.02 -5.08 14.82
C ASP A 54 6.94 -6.07 15.24
N THR A 55 6.86 -6.28 16.53
CA THR A 55 6.01 -7.28 17.20
C THR A 55 4.52 -6.96 17.13
N LYS A 56 4.17 -5.85 16.54
CA LYS A 56 2.79 -5.46 16.31
C LYS A 56 2.58 -5.18 14.84
N VAL A 57 1.72 -5.99 14.23
CA VAL A 57 1.01 -5.53 13.04
C VAL A 57 0.43 -4.18 13.42
N THR A 58 0.99 -3.11 12.89
CA THR A 58 0.38 -1.82 13.15
C THR A 58 -0.90 -1.79 12.35
N LEU A 59 -1.99 -1.38 12.99
CA LEU A 59 -3.28 -1.18 12.31
C LEU A 59 -3.10 -0.40 11.00
N SER A 60 -2.14 0.54 10.97
CA SER A 60 -1.79 1.31 9.77
C SER A 60 -1.33 0.44 8.58
N ASP A 61 -0.65 -0.68 8.82
CA ASP A 61 -0.17 -1.54 7.74
C ASP A 61 -1.32 -2.30 7.08
N ILE A 62 -2.24 -2.79 7.90
CA ILE A 62 -3.45 -3.48 7.41
C ILE A 62 -4.40 -2.49 6.75
N ILE A 63 -4.50 -1.28 7.26
CA ILE A 63 -5.28 -0.21 6.62
C ILE A 63 -4.70 0.12 5.24
N ALA A 64 -3.38 0.35 5.14
CA ALA A 64 -2.72 0.61 3.85
C ALA A 64 -2.87 -0.57 2.87
N PHE A 65 -2.83 -1.79 3.37
CA PHE A 65 -3.06 -3.01 2.61
C PHE A 65 -4.49 -3.06 2.04
N ALA A 66 -5.51 -2.79 2.87
CA ALA A 66 -6.90 -2.73 2.46
C ALA A 66 -7.15 -1.62 1.43
N GLU A 67 -6.52 -0.47 1.61
CA GLU A 67 -6.57 0.66 0.68
C GLU A 67 -6.00 0.29 -0.69
N ASN A 68 -4.82 -0.33 -0.73
CA ASN A 68 -4.20 -0.78 -1.98
C ASN A 68 -5.09 -1.78 -2.73
N LEU A 69 -5.66 -2.75 -2.01
CA LEU A 69 -6.55 -3.74 -2.62
C LEU A 69 -7.84 -3.11 -3.15
N THR A 70 -8.40 -2.13 -2.42
CA THR A 70 -9.58 -1.37 -2.87
C THR A 70 -9.27 -0.58 -4.13
N ASN A 71 -8.10 0.06 -4.22
CA ASN A 71 -7.66 0.77 -5.41
C ASN A 71 -7.46 -0.18 -6.61
N LYS A 72 -6.95 -1.39 -6.40
CA LYS A 72 -6.88 -2.43 -7.45
C LYS A 72 -8.28 -2.78 -7.99
N MET A 73 -9.28 -2.89 -7.11
CA MET A 73 -10.66 -3.12 -7.52
C MET A 73 -11.20 -1.94 -8.32
N LEU A 74 -11.00 -0.70 -7.87
CA LEU A 74 -11.46 0.51 -8.54
C LEU A 74 -10.84 0.68 -9.93
N ALA A 75 -9.58 0.31 -10.10
CA ALA A 75 -8.86 0.35 -11.39
C ALA A 75 -9.28 -0.78 -12.34
N SER A 76 -10.08 -1.75 -11.88
CA SER A 76 -10.48 -2.89 -12.71
C SER A 76 -11.45 -2.48 -13.81
N PRO A 77 -11.46 -3.21 -14.95
CA PRO A 77 -12.35 -2.92 -16.07
C PRO A 77 -13.85 -2.92 -15.70
N VAL A 78 -14.23 -3.67 -14.66
CA VAL A 78 -15.62 -3.74 -14.19
C VAL A 78 -16.09 -2.38 -13.68
N ILE A 79 -15.22 -1.62 -13.04
CA ILE A 79 -15.52 -0.29 -12.52
C ILE A 79 -15.08 0.79 -13.52
N ALA A 80 -13.81 0.71 -13.99
CA ALA A 80 -13.21 1.76 -14.83
C ALA A 80 -13.93 1.96 -16.17
N ASN A 81 -14.50 0.89 -16.76
CA ASN A 81 -15.21 0.96 -18.03
C ASN A 81 -16.72 1.17 -17.87
N ALA A 82 -17.21 1.37 -16.65
CA ALA A 82 -18.63 1.61 -16.42
C ALA A 82 -19.05 2.98 -17.01
N LYS A 83 -20.14 2.99 -17.78
CA LYS A 83 -20.66 4.23 -18.39
C LYS A 83 -21.12 5.27 -17.35
N LYS A 84 -21.45 4.82 -16.16
CA LYS A 84 -21.85 5.66 -15.01
C LYS A 84 -21.24 5.03 -13.75
N PRO A 85 -20.88 5.82 -12.72
CA PRO A 85 -20.44 5.29 -11.45
C PRO A 85 -21.42 4.25 -10.91
N PRO A 86 -21.03 2.97 -10.77
CA PRO A 86 -21.92 1.93 -10.29
C PRO A 86 -22.25 2.15 -8.81
N ARG A 87 -23.48 1.74 -8.43
CA ARG A 87 -23.96 1.81 -7.06
C ARG A 87 -23.56 0.55 -6.33
N ILE A 88 -22.78 0.70 -5.27
CA ILE A 88 -22.21 -0.42 -4.52
C ILE A 88 -22.69 -0.38 -3.08
N VAL A 89 -23.28 -1.47 -2.63
CA VAL A 89 -23.50 -1.75 -1.21
C VAL A 89 -22.23 -2.40 -0.64
N VAL A 90 -21.66 -1.82 0.41
CA VAL A 90 -20.51 -2.39 1.09
C VAL A 90 -20.99 -3.32 2.19
N GLY A 91 -20.78 -4.61 2.00
CA GLY A 91 -21.06 -5.63 3.02
C GLY A 91 -20.05 -5.61 4.15
N THR A 92 -20.36 -6.32 5.23
CA THR A 92 -19.48 -6.44 6.39
C THR A 92 -18.20 -7.17 6.02
N LEU A 93 -17.05 -6.66 6.48
CA LEU A 93 -15.76 -7.34 6.37
C LEU A 93 -15.77 -8.56 7.30
N ARG A 94 -15.57 -9.75 6.73
CA ARG A 94 -15.45 -10.97 7.50
C ARG A 94 -14.03 -11.12 8.02
N GLN A 95 -13.90 -11.28 9.33
CA GLN A 95 -12.66 -11.65 9.97
C GLN A 95 -12.61 -13.16 10.19
N ASN A 96 -11.57 -13.78 9.65
CA ASN A 96 -11.25 -15.17 9.89
C ASN A 96 -9.74 -15.28 10.19
N THR A 97 -9.33 -14.59 11.25
CA THR A 97 -7.94 -14.48 11.69
C THR A 97 -7.78 -14.92 13.15
N HIS A 98 -6.56 -15.31 13.51
CA HIS A 98 -6.18 -15.62 14.89
C HIS A 98 -5.81 -14.37 15.71
N ASP A 99 -5.88 -13.18 15.11
CA ASP A 99 -5.56 -11.92 15.79
C ASP A 99 -6.83 -11.28 16.35
N GLU A 100 -7.06 -11.49 17.64
CA GLU A 100 -8.22 -10.93 18.37
C GLU A 100 -8.16 -9.40 18.50
N ASN A 101 -6.99 -8.79 18.30
CA ASN A 101 -6.80 -7.35 18.39
C ASN A 101 -6.99 -6.63 17.04
N LEU A 102 -7.32 -7.37 16.00
CA LEU A 102 -7.56 -6.80 14.68
C LEU A 102 -8.83 -5.94 14.69
N ARG A 103 -8.68 -4.64 14.49
CA ARG A 103 -9.80 -3.69 14.44
C ARG A 103 -10.47 -3.70 13.07
N VAL A 104 -11.33 -4.69 12.85
CA VAL A 104 -12.01 -4.94 11.57
C VAL A 104 -12.85 -3.74 11.12
N GLN A 105 -13.47 -3.05 12.08
CA GLN A 105 -14.29 -1.89 11.79
C GLN A 105 -13.47 -0.75 11.16
N ASP A 106 -12.28 -0.47 11.68
CA ASP A 106 -11.41 0.58 11.14
C ASP A 106 -10.98 0.26 9.70
N ILE A 107 -10.76 -1.03 9.40
CA ILE A 107 -10.44 -1.48 8.04
C ILE A 107 -11.63 -1.28 7.12
N GLN A 108 -12.83 -1.66 7.57
CA GLN A 108 -14.06 -1.49 6.80
C GLN A 108 -14.35 -0.01 6.52
N ASP A 109 -14.21 0.83 7.54
CA ASP A 109 -14.42 2.27 7.41
C ASP A 109 -13.43 2.88 6.41
N ARG A 110 -12.17 2.43 6.43
CA ARG A 110 -11.18 2.88 5.45
C ARG A 110 -11.52 2.45 4.02
N ILE A 111 -11.97 1.22 3.83
CA ILE A 111 -12.42 0.75 2.52
C ILE A 111 -13.58 1.63 2.01
N GLN A 112 -14.56 1.94 2.87
CA GLN A 112 -15.68 2.80 2.51
C GLN A 112 -15.22 4.22 2.15
N GLU A 113 -14.28 4.77 2.92
CA GLU A 113 -13.70 6.09 2.67
C GLU A 113 -12.98 6.15 1.31
N VAL A 114 -12.16 5.15 1.00
CA VAL A 114 -11.47 5.05 -0.31
C VAL A 114 -12.46 4.97 -1.45
N LEU A 115 -13.49 4.14 -1.32
CA LEU A 115 -14.55 4.02 -2.32
C LEU A 115 -15.28 5.34 -2.55
N PHE A 116 -15.67 6.02 -1.47
CA PHE A 116 -16.38 7.27 -1.52
C PHE A 116 -15.53 8.39 -2.15
N ASN A 117 -14.28 8.53 -1.69
CA ASN A 117 -13.36 9.58 -2.14
C ASN A 117 -12.90 9.37 -3.60
N SER A 118 -12.93 8.13 -4.11
CA SER A 118 -12.56 7.85 -5.50
C SER A 118 -13.48 8.51 -6.53
N GLY A 119 -14.73 8.74 -6.17
CA GLY A 119 -15.76 9.21 -7.12
C GLY A 119 -16.09 8.22 -8.25
N ALA A 120 -15.38 7.09 -8.34
CA ALA A 120 -15.55 6.08 -9.38
C ALA A 120 -16.80 5.21 -9.14
N VAL A 121 -17.30 5.20 -7.91
CA VAL A 121 -18.48 4.42 -7.50
C VAL A 121 -19.39 5.27 -6.61
N ARG A 122 -20.63 4.83 -6.44
CA ARG A 122 -21.58 5.39 -5.49
C ARG A 122 -21.74 4.41 -4.34
N VAL A 123 -21.25 4.76 -3.17
CA VAL A 123 -21.39 3.94 -1.95
C VAL A 123 -22.81 4.09 -1.41
N LEU A 124 -23.47 2.98 -1.18
CA LEU A 124 -24.81 2.91 -0.64
C LEU A 124 -24.81 2.21 0.71
N ASP A 125 -25.76 2.58 1.55
CA ASP A 125 -26.05 1.90 2.80
C ASP A 125 -26.59 0.47 2.57
N SER A 126 -26.40 -0.40 3.55
CA SER A 126 -26.84 -1.79 3.51
C SER A 126 -28.37 -1.96 3.40
N SER A 127 -29.14 -0.92 3.74
CA SER A 127 -30.61 -0.89 3.60
C SER A 127 -31.08 -0.58 2.18
N ALA A 128 -30.16 -0.24 1.27
CA ALA A 128 -30.53 0.11 -0.12
C ALA A 128 -31.15 -1.08 -0.84
N THR A 129 -32.32 -0.86 -1.43
CA THR A 129 -33.06 -1.90 -2.18
C THR A 129 -32.68 -1.95 -3.66
N SER A 130 -31.97 -0.95 -4.17
CA SER A 130 -31.56 -0.84 -5.56
C SER A 130 -30.09 -0.47 -5.66
N PHE A 131 -29.29 -1.39 -6.17
CA PHE A 131 -27.84 -1.26 -6.34
C PHE A 131 -27.40 -2.08 -7.56
N ASP A 132 -26.18 -1.84 -8.02
CA ASP A 132 -25.61 -2.59 -9.13
C ASP A 132 -24.75 -3.75 -8.62
N TYR A 133 -24.04 -3.54 -7.50
CA TYR A 133 -23.16 -4.54 -6.91
C TYR A 133 -23.21 -4.58 -5.39
N ILE A 134 -22.93 -5.76 -4.83
CA ILE A 134 -22.59 -5.95 -3.43
C ILE A 134 -21.10 -6.28 -3.35
N MET A 135 -20.35 -5.48 -2.60
CA MET A 135 -18.96 -5.78 -2.25
C MET A 135 -18.93 -6.61 -0.98
N ARG A 136 -18.20 -7.71 -1.00
CA ARG A 136 -17.89 -8.53 0.18
C ARG A 136 -16.39 -8.61 0.35
N ALA A 137 -15.92 -8.36 1.56
CA ALA A 137 -14.51 -8.45 1.90
C ALA A 137 -14.29 -9.51 2.98
N GLU A 138 -13.13 -10.14 2.95
CA GLU A 138 -12.71 -11.14 3.93
C GLU A 138 -11.22 -10.98 4.18
N ILE A 139 -10.81 -11.08 5.46
CA ILE A 139 -9.41 -11.15 5.87
C ILE A 139 -9.17 -12.45 6.61
N THR A 140 -8.13 -13.17 6.21
CA THR A 140 -7.67 -14.44 6.80
C THR A 140 -6.21 -14.31 7.17
N ASP A 141 -5.71 -15.15 8.08
CA ASP A 141 -4.29 -15.26 8.36
C ASP A 141 -3.81 -16.71 8.38
N ILE A 142 -2.52 -16.88 8.11
CA ILE A 142 -1.78 -18.12 8.32
C ILE A 142 -0.59 -17.79 9.22
N VAL A 143 -0.47 -18.55 10.30
CA VAL A 143 0.62 -18.38 11.27
C VAL A 143 1.64 -19.50 11.08
N SER A 144 2.85 -19.13 10.69
CA SER A 144 4.00 -20.03 10.54
C SER A 144 5.08 -19.70 11.57
N ARG A 145 5.95 -20.66 11.87
CA ARG A 145 7.12 -20.47 12.73
C ARG A 145 8.37 -20.75 11.91
N ALA A 146 9.27 -19.81 11.88
CA ALA A 146 10.58 -20.00 11.29
C ALA A 146 11.47 -20.88 12.21
N ALA A 147 12.53 -21.46 11.65
CA ALA A 147 13.45 -22.35 12.37
C ALA A 147 14.15 -21.68 13.56
N ASP A 148 14.29 -20.37 13.55
CA ASP A 148 14.85 -19.54 14.62
C ASP A 148 13.84 -19.17 15.73
N GLY A 149 12.60 -19.65 15.61
CA GLY A 149 11.52 -19.41 16.55
C GLY A 149 10.76 -18.11 16.32
N GLN A 150 11.10 -17.34 15.29
CA GLN A 150 10.32 -16.18 14.88
C GLN A 150 8.94 -16.62 14.35
N LYS A 151 7.94 -15.80 14.62
CA LYS A 151 6.58 -16.04 14.17
C LYS A 151 6.32 -15.20 12.90
N LEU A 152 6.03 -15.87 11.81
CA LEU A 152 5.55 -15.25 10.58
C LEU A 152 4.03 -15.32 10.54
N VAL A 153 3.39 -14.21 10.25
CA VAL A 153 1.94 -14.14 10.05
C VAL A 153 1.68 -13.56 8.65
N ASP A 154 1.06 -14.38 7.82
CA ASP A 154 0.66 -14.01 6.47
C ASP A 154 -0.83 -13.69 6.48
N TYR A 155 -1.17 -12.42 6.24
CA TYR A 155 -2.56 -11.97 6.08
C TYR A 155 -2.92 -11.99 4.61
N THR A 156 -4.05 -12.60 4.28
CA THR A 156 -4.65 -12.53 2.95
C THR A 156 -5.96 -11.76 3.05
N MET A 157 -6.11 -10.71 2.27
CA MET A 157 -7.39 -10.01 2.11
C MET A 157 -7.96 -10.28 0.72
N LYS A 158 -9.28 -10.52 0.67
CA LYS A 158 -10.03 -10.74 -0.56
C LYS A 158 -11.21 -9.80 -0.63
N ILE A 159 -11.39 -9.18 -1.79
CA ILE A 159 -12.58 -8.39 -2.11
C ILE A 159 -13.28 -9.09 -3.28
N LYS A 160 -14.58 -9.29 -3.15
CA LYS A 160 -15.45 -9.89 -4.17
C LYS A 160 -16.58 -8.94 -4.48
N LEU A 161 -16.93 -8.81 -5.76
CA LEU A 161 -18.01 -8.00 -6.24
C LEU A 161 -19.06 -8.89 -6.89
N PHE A 162 -20.29 -8.83 -6.38
CA PHE A 162 -21.42 -9.61 -6.87
C PHE A 162 -22.52 -8.70 -7.40
N THR A 163 -23.23 -9.14 -8.42
CA THR A 163 -24.51 -8.52 -8.83
C THR A 163 -25.62 -8.83 -7.82
N ILE A 164 -26.76 -8.19 -7.98
CA ILE A 164 -27.95 -8.48 -7.18
C ILE A 164 -28.41 -9.94 -7.32
N ASP A 165 -28.19 -10.54 -8.49
CA ASP A 165 -28.54 -11.94 -8.79
C ASP A 165 -27.48 -12.93 -8.25
N GLY A 166 -26.45 -12.44 -7.57
CA GLY A 166 -25.39 -13.26 -6.97
C GLY A 166 -24.28 -13.68 -7.93
N GLU A 167 -24.23 -13.14 -9.15
CA GLU A 167 -23.14 -13.41 -10.09
C GLU A 167 -21.86 -12.70 -9.63
N LEU A 168 -20.74 -13.42 -9.58
CA LEU A 168 -19.42 -12.87 -9.27
C LEU A 168 -18.89 -12.08 -10.49
N LYS A 169 -18.74 -10.77 -10.37
CA LYS A 169 -18.21 -9.89 -11.42
C LYS A 169 -16.71 -9.63 -11.31
N GLY A 170 -16.16 -9.78 -10.12
CA GLY A 170 -14.73 -9.63 -9.91
C GLY A 170 -14.29 -10.10 -8.54
N GLN A 171 -13.03 -10.52 -8.46
CA GLN A 171 -12.38 -10.89 -7.22
C GLN A 171 -10.94 -10.38 -7.27
N TRP A 172 -10.53 -9.74 -6.19
CA TRP A 172 -9.17 -9.23 -5.99
C TRP A 172 -8.67 -9.76 -4.67
N SER A 173 -7.43 -10.17 -4.64
CA SER A 173 -6.74 -10.61 -3.43
C SER A 173 -5.34 -10.04 -3.40
N ASP A 174 -4.83 -9.89 -2.19
CA ASP A 174 -3.46 -9.51 -1.93
C ASP A 174 -3.01 -10.13 -0.61
N ASP A 175 -1.69 -10.25 -0.43
CA ASP A 175 -1.08 -10.87 0.75
C ASP A 175 -0.14 -9.88 1.43
N LEU A 176 -0.14 -9.91 2.77
CA LEU A 176 0.72 -9.10 3.62
C LEU A 176 1.43 -10.00 4.64
N SER A 177 2.73 -10.16 4.49
CA SER A 177 3.55 -10.98 5.39
C SER A 177 4.20 -10.12 6.47
N LEU A 178 4.07 -10.52 7.71
CA LEU A 178 4.58 -9.81 8.88
C LEU A 178 5.35 -10.74 9.81
N PHE A 179 6.56 -10.34 10.18
CA PHE A 179 7.34 -11.04 11.16
C PHE A 179 7.01 -10.51 12.57
N LYS A 180 6.66 -11.43 13.48
CA LYS A 180 6.54 -11.12 14.90
C LYS A 180 7.79 -11.61 15.62
N SER A 181 8.66 -10.71 16.06
CA SER A 181 9.73 -11.03 16.99
C SER A 181 9.14 -11.33 18.38
N ARG A 182 9.82 -12.19 19.16
CA ARG A 182 9.45 -12.48 20.56
C ARG A 182 9.69 -11.27 21.46
#